data_e95bbfe7e555270dd21ab52111e5227b
#
_entry.id   e95bbfe7e555270dd21ab52111e5227b
#
_cell.length_a   1.000
_cell.length_b   1.000
_cell.length_c   1.000
_cell.angle_alpha   90.00
_cell.angle_beta   90.00
_cell.angle_gamma   90.00
#
_symmetry.space_group_name_H-M   'P 1'
#
loop_
_entity.id
_entity.type
_entity.pdbx_description
1 polymer ?
#
loop_
_entity_poly.entity_id
_entity_poly.type
_entity_poly.pdbx_seq_one_letter_code
_entity_poly.pdbx_strand_id
1 'polypeptide(L)'
;MICTHDTSIYYAARLAGTSLIHRLDRDAHFRPFFDLRIRDGVMRASHASWDCVDMSGRFTDAWILLRQMMDWPVTEEESGVREYLLAGQSTEDGLFYDCGVRIADCGLGEHPSPQPSPSRGEGVDRADMFCQSRALLGLTSWFLESGDIEIEERIEMLADGLWEIAAKKDDFCYYLGHRYSPDGWTGVSAYTAKEMGPTALPAYGVLQILPLTRYWEATRSPAAERLILGLLNFLVRESGIIREDGGFNGHLHSWGILPSTVGVLRYAMATGRDELIPWCRRVYDFIVSRSSSFGWVPDGIGVDDGITTGETCCITDLIHLGVKLAECGHDECLDFVEVMARNQLPESQIRDTSRFEFESPEVETMTLGAYDSWVMPNGLTGCSELGLEGCCTASAVRAAYLAWKHAISHSSGEVRVNLMLSRRSEWLDTASYQPFEGRFDIVVRKPVRIAVRIPKWIAKPSVTMDGQPISPRVAGGWLRIEDARPGSRIELRFPIPERRTEEEIGGRTYRLSWRGITLMKIEPPGEIYPIFQRNLESMAELNAVPLDTLKTHPSVEW
;
A
#
# COMPACT_ATOMS: atom_id res chain seq x y z
N MET A 1 -27.90 -5.65 -21.87
CA MET A 1 -26.56 -5.22 -21.46
C MET A 1 -26.65 -4.96 -19.96
N ILE A 2 -26.04 -5.78 -19.15
CA ILE A 2 -26.05 -5.60 -17.68
C ILE A 2 -25.16 -4.40 -17.41
N CYS A 3 -25.74 -3.31 -16.91
CA CYS A 3 -24.99 -2.11 -16.54
C CYS A 3 -24.27 -2.43 -15.23
N THR A 4 -22.99 -2.75 -15.32
CA THR A 4 -22.15 -3.09 -14.16
C THR A 4 -21.32 -1.87 -13.76
N HIS A 5 -21.44 -1.48 -12.48
CA HIS A 5 -20.53 -0.51 -11.88
C HIS A 5 -19.16 -1.15 -11.69
N ASP A 6 -18.09 -0.37 -11.82
CA ASP A 6 -16.75 -0.83 -11.47
C ASP A 6 -16.59 -0.86 -9.94
N THR A 7 -16.71 -2.03 -9.36
CA THR A 7 -16.48 -2.30 -7.93
C THR A 7 -15.26 -3.19 -7.70
N SER A 8 -14.40 -3.33 -8.70
CA SER A 8 -13.25 -4.25 -8.70
C SER A 8 -12.31 -4.04 -7.51
N ILE A 9 -12.13 -2.79 -7.07
CA ILE A 9 -11.27 -2.45 -5.92
C ILE A 9 -11.79 -3.03 -4.59
N TYR A 10 -13.13 -3.06 -4.40
CA TYR A 10 -13.73 -3.65 -3.20
C TYR A 10 -13.64 -5.17 -3.22
N TYR A 11 -13.89 -5.76 -4.38
CA TYR A 11 -13.76 -7.20 -4.57
C TYR A 11 -12.33 -7.65 -4.28
N ALA A 12 -11.34 -6.96 -4.85
CA ALA A 12 -9.93 -7.25 -4.65
C ALA A 12 -9.50 -7.11 -3.18
N ALA A 13 -9.93 -6.04 -2.50
CA ALA A 13 -9.63 -5.82 -1.08
C ALA A 13 -10.24 -6.91 -0.19
N ARG A 14 -11.52 -7.29 -0.44
CA ARG A 14 -12.18 -8.35 0.32
C ARG A 14 -11.51 -9.71 0.13
N LEU A 15 -11.16 -10.04 -1.11
CA LEU A 15 -10.50 -11.30 -1.42
C LEU A 15 -9.10 -11.38 -0.78
N ALA A 16 -8.35 -10.27 -0.79
CA ALA A 16 -7.07 -10.18 -0.07
C ALA A 16 -7.24 -10.37 1.44
N GLY A 17 -8.22 -9.69 2.05
CA GLY A 17 -8.51 -9.87 3.47
C GLY A 17 -8.86 -11.31 3.84
N THR A 18 -9.61 -12.02 2.98
CA THR A 18 -9.90 -13.44 3.16
C THR A 18 -8.63 -14.28 3.07
N SER A 19 -7.76 -14.03 2.10
CA SER A 19 -6.44 -14.69 2.00
C SER A 19 -5.63 -14.52 3.29
N LEU A 20 -5.59 -13.31 3.86
CA LEU A 20 -4.86 -13.04 5.11
C LEU A 20 -5.40 -13.81 6.31
N ILE A 21 -6.74 -13.99 6.44
CA ILE A 21 -7.36 -14.78 7.52
C ILE A 21 -6.91 -16.24 7.45
N HIS A 22 -6.83 -16.80 6.25
CA HIS A 22 -6.41 -18.18 6.07
C HIS A 22 -4.89 -18.38 6.17
N ARG A 23 -4.12 -17.31 6.07
CA ARG A 23 -2.65 -17.32 6.05
C ARG A 23 -2.03 -17.30 7.44
N LEU A 24 -2.60 -18.08 8.37
CA LEU A 24 -2.20 -18.13 9.77
C LEU A 24 -2.00 -19.57 10.24
N ASP A 25 -0.91 -19.79 10.95
CA ASP A 25 -0.65 -21.03 11.66
C ASP A 25 -1.35 -20.99 13.04
N ARG A 26 -2.51 -21.65 13.14
CA ARG A 26 -3.31 -21.69 14.37
C ARG A 26 -2.62 -22.48 15.47
N ASP A 27 -1.83 -23.51 15.11
CA ASP A 27 -1.08 -24.33 16.06
C ASP A 27 0.13 -23.57 16.63
N ALA A 28 0.59 -22.52 15.93
CA ALA A 28 1.63 -21.60 16.36
C ALA A 28 1.08 -20.22 16.79
N HIS A 29 -0.04 -20.19 17.53
CA HIS A 29 -0.65 -18.98 18.09
C HIS A 29 -0.98 -17.91 17.04
N PHE A 30 -1.57 -18.29 15.91
CA PHE A 30 -1.90 -17.41 14.78
C PHE A 30 -0.70 -16.72 14.14
N ARG A 31 0.48 -17.34 14.22
CA ARG A 31 1.65 -16.87 13.52
C ARG A 31 1.38 -16.76 12.03
N PRO A 32 1.56 -15.58 11.36
CA PRO A 32 1.37 -15.47 9.94
C PRO A 32 2.41 -16.28 9.15
N PHE A 33 2.02 -16.83 7.99
CA PHE A 33 2.97 -17.34 7.02
C PHE A 33 3.46 -16.20 6.13
N PHE A 34 4.77 -15.98 6.08
CA PHE A 34 5.38 -14.99 5.18
C PHE A 34 5.26 -15.42 3.72
N ASP A 35 5.68 -16.64 3.40
CA ASP A 35 5.77 -17.14 2.04
C ASP A 35 4.65 -18.10 1.66
N LEU A 36 4.06 -17.86 0.49
CA LEU A 36 3.43 -18.89 -0.33
C LEU A 36 4.26 -18.99 -1.62
N ARG A 37 4.85 -20.13 -1.89
CA ARG A 37 5.83 -20.27 -2.97
C ARG A 37 5.71 -21.59 -3.70
N ILE A 38 5.84 -21.58 -5.03
CA ILE A 38 5.91 -22.81 -5.81
C ILE A 38 7.30 -23.42 -5.63
N ARG A 39 7.34 -24.67 -5.19
CA ARG A 39 8.55 -25.49 -5.11
C ARG A 39 8.24 -26.84 -5.73
N ASP A 40 9.06 -27.27 -6.69
CA ASP A 40 8.83 -28.52 -7.44
C ASP A 40 7.43 -28.64 -8.06
N GLY A 41 6.90 -27.51 -8.56
CA GLY A 41 5.57 -27.43 -9.18
C GLY A 41 4.40 -27.32 -8.22
N VAL A 42 4.62 -27.42 -6.90
CA VAL A 42 3.57 -27.42 -5.87
C VAL A 42 3.66 -26.15 -5.02
N MET A 43 2.53 -25.45 -4.84
CA MET A 43 2.43 -24.29 -3.95
C MET A 43 2.49 -24.75 -2.49
N ARG A 44 3.35 -24.12 -1.71
CA ARG A 44 3.60 -24.42 -0.29
C ARG A 44 3.58 -23.16 0.54
N ALA A 45 3.10 -23.30 1.78
CA ALA A 45 3.25 -22.28 2.80
C ALA A 45 4.56 -22.51 3.59
N SER A 46 5.25 -21.44 3.95
CA SER A 46 6.41 -21.53 4.81
C SER A 46 6.59 -20.32 5.71
N HIS A 47 7.15 -20.58 6.89
CA HIS A 47 7.54 -19.54 7.84
C HIS A 47 8.88 -18.94 7.51
N ALA A 48 9.04 -17.66 7.87
CA ALA A 48 10.28 -16.91 7.79
C ALA A 48 10.48 -16.07 9.05
N SER A 49 11.66 -15.50 9.24
CA SER A 49 11.94 -14.59 10.36
C SER A 49 11.06 -13.32 10.36
N TRP A 50 10.49 -12.98 9.24
CA TRP A 50 9.60 -11.83 9.06
C TRP A 50 8.16 -12.04 9.58
N ASP A 51 7.76 -13.28 9.84
CA ASP A 51 6.38 -13.63 10.21
C ASP A 51 5.88 -12.88 11.43
N CYS A 52 6.72 -12.82 12.45
CA CYS A 52 6.30 -12.40 13.77
C CYS A 52 5.89 -10.92 13.82
N VAL A 53 6.80 -10.05 13.45
CA VAL A 53 6.63 -8.62 13.67
C VAL A 53 6.15 -7.92 12.41
N ASP A 54 6.80 -8.21 11.27
CA ASP A 54 6.43 -7.58 10.00
C ASP A 54 5.03 -7.97 9.57
N MET A 55 4.74 -9.28 9.49
CA MET A 55 3.44 -9.75 9.04
C MET A 55 2.32 -9.40 10.02
N SER A 56 2.54 -9.60 11.32
CA SER A 56 1.52 -9.30 12.33
C SER A 56 1.12 -7.82 12.32
N GLY A 57 2.10 -6.92 12.20
CA GLY A 57 1.82 -5.48 12.08
C GLY A 57 1.05 -5.13 10.81
N ARG A 58 1.43 -5.69 9.67
CA ARG A 58 0.76 -5.43 8.38
C ARG A 58 -0.64 -6.02 8.30
N PHE A 59 -0.86 -7.22 8.84
CA PHE A 59 -2.16 -7.88 8.83
C PHE A 59 -3.14 -7.12 9.71
N THR A 60 -2.70 -6.70 10.91
CA THR A 60 -3.48 -5.83 11.80
C THR A 60 -3.92 -4.54 11.09
N ASP A 61 -2.98 -3.84 10.44
CA ASP A 61 -3.28 -2.64 9.63
C ASP A 61 -4.31 -2.94 8.53
N ALA A 62 -4.10 -4.00 7.75
CA ALA A 62 -4.96 -4.36 6.62
C ALA A 62 -6.42 -4.62 7.03
N TRP A 63 -6.67 -5.41 8.10
CA TRP A 63 -8.03 -5.71 8.56
C TRP A 63 -8.74 -4.47 9.11
N ILE A 64 -8.02 -3.59 9.81
CA ILE A 64 -8.56 -2.30 10.24
C ILE A 64 -9.00 -1.49 9.02
N LEU A 65 -8.19 -1.41 7.98
CA LEU A 65 -8.51 -0.67 6.76
C LEU A 65 -9.69 -1.28 5.99
N LEU A 66 -9.82 -2.60 5.97
CA LEU A 66 -11.01 -3.26 5.41
C LEU A 66 -12.28 -2.83 6.13
N ARG A 67 -12.27 -2.74 7.46
CA ARG A 67 -13.42 -2.25 8.25
C ARG A 67 -13.78 -0.80 7.95
N GLN A 68 -12.83 0.00 7.49
CA GLN A 68 -13.12 1.37 7.06
C GLN A 68 -13.85 1.43 5.72
N MET A 69 -13.63 0.43 4.84
CA MET A 69 -14.20 0.39 3.50
C MET A 69 -15.55 -0.33 3.44
N MET A 70 -15.70 -1.40 4.21
CA MET A 70 -16.83 -2.32 4.12
C MET A 70 -17.18 -2.91 5.48
N ASP A 71 -18.28 -3.64 5.54
CA ASP A 71 -18.66 -4.39 6.74
C ASP A 71 -17.76 -5.64 6.87
N TRP A 72 -16.69 -5.48 7.66
CA TRP A 72 -15.71 -6.51 7.95
C TRP A 72 -15.65 -6.73 9.46
N PRO A 73 -15.93 -7.94 9.98
CA PRO A 73 -15.92 -8.19 11.42
C PRO A 73 -14.50 -8.22 11.98
N VAL A 74 -14.38 -7.98 13.28
CA VAL A 74 -13.20 -8.41 14.03
C VAL A 74 -13.32 -9.93 14.21
N THR A 75 -12.31 -10.66 13.77
CA THR A 75 -12.30 -12.13 13.82
C THR A 75 -11.38 -12.66 14.94
N GLU A 76 -11.51 -13.95 15.25
CA GLU A 76 -10.60 -14.63 16.18
C GLU A 76 -9.15 -14.56 15.66
N GLU A 77 -8.98 -14.71 14.36
CA GLU A 77 -7.68 -14.63 13.69
C GLU A 77 -7.01 -13.29 13.90
N GLU A 78 -7.76 -12.20 13.70
CA GLU A 78 -7.24 -10.87 13.94
C GLU A 78 -6.86 -10.65 15.41
N SER A 79 -7.69 -11.12 16.34
CA SER A 79 -7.40 -11.04 17.77
C SER A 79 -6.14 -11.83 18.13
N GLY A 80 -6.01 -13.04 17.60
CA GLY A 80 -4.82 -13.87 17.81
C GLY A 80 -3.54 -13.24 17.25
N VAL A 81 -3.59 -12.65 16.04
CA VAL A 81 -2.44 -11.94 15.47
C VAL A 81 -2.06 -10.71 16.29
N ARG A 82 -3.03 -9.97 16.83
CA ARG A 82 -2.78 -8.82 17.72
C ARG A 82 -2.09 -9.25 19.02
N GLU A 83 -2.59 -10.30 19.66
CA GLU A 83 -1.97 -10.89 20.86
C GLU A 83 -0.54 -11.37 20.56
N TYR A 84 -0.37 -12.05 19.43
CA TYR A 84 0.94 -12.52 18.98
C TYR A 84 1.91 -11.35 18.73
N LEU A 85 1.46 -10.25 18.14
CA LEU A 85 2.25 -9.04 17.96
C LEU A 85 2.70 -8.46 19.31
N LEU A 86 1.77 -8.29 20.26
CA LEU A 86 2.09 -7.72 21.57
C LEU A 86 3.06 -8.59 22.38
N ALA A 87 2.92 -9.92 22.28
CA ALA A 87 3.83 -10.85 22.95
C ALA A 87 5.29 -10.74 22.48
N GLY A 88 5.53 -10.25 21.24
CA GLY A 88 6.87 -10.03 20.69
C GLY A 88 7.58 -8.77 21.22
N GLN A 89 6.91 -7.89 21.96
CA GLN A 89 7.51 -6.66 22.47
C GLN A 89 8.23 -6.88 23.80
N SER A 90 9.49 -6.50 23.88
CA SER A 90 10.28 -6.50 25.11
C SER A 90 9.77 -5.44 26.09
N THR A 91 9.60 -5.83 27.35
CA THR A 91 9.23 -4.91 28.44
C THR A 91 10.43 -4.14 29.01
N GLU A 92 11.66 -4.50 28.64
CA GLU A 92 12.88 -3.86 29.13
C GLU A 92 13.25 -2.62 28.31
N ASP A 93 13.13 -2.73 26.97
CA ASP A 93 13.56 -1.68 26.04
C ASP A 93 12.50 -1.29 25.00
N GLY A 94 11.33 -1.91 25.06
CA GLY A 94 10.20 -1.62 24.17
C GLY A 94 10.35 -2.10 22.73
N LEU A 95 11.49 -2.72 22.38
CA LEU A 95 11.76 -3.20 21.01
C LEU A 95 11.09 -4.54 20.76
N PHE A 96 10.86 -4.85 19.49
CA PHE A 96 10.41 -6.16 19.02
C PHE A 96 11.61 -6.98 18.56
N TYR A 97 11.74 -8.20 19.07
CA TYR A 97 12.81 -9.10 18.73
C TYR A 97 12.32 -10.26 17.85
N ASP A 98 13.21 -10.84 17.06
CA ASP A 98 12.87 -12.00 16.21
C ASP A 98 12.32 -13.16 17.06
N CYS A 99 11.21 -13.74 16.64
CA CYS A 99 10.38 -14.66 17.44
C CYS A 99 11.01 -16.07 17.67
N GLY A 100 12.32 -16.22 17.62
CA GLY A 100 12.93 -17.55 17.76
C GLY A 100 12.88 -18.14 19.17
N VAL A 101 12.78 -17.32 20.23
CA VAL A 101 13.02 -17.78 21.60
C VAL A 101 12.02 -17.24 22.64
N ARG A 102 11.47 -16.04 22.51
CA ARG A 102 10.71 -15.40 23.60
C ARG A 102 9.23 -15.78 23.74
N ILE A 103 8.61 -16.44 22.77
CA ILE A 103 7.23 -16.91 22.92
C ILE A 103 7.12 -17.94 24.06
N ALA A 104 8.20 -18.70 24.33
CA ALA A 104 8.27 -19.60 25.48
C ALA A 104 8.24 -18.86 26.84
N ASP A 105 8.80 -17.63 26.88
CA ASP A 105 8.86 -16.82 28.11
C ASP A 105 7.56 -16.01 28.36
N CYS A 106 6.71 -15.84 27.34
CA CYS A 106 5.45 -15.10 27.43
C CYS A 106 4.29 -15.89 28.07
N GLY A 107 4.52 -17.10 28.57
CA GLY A 107 3.50 -17.94 29.22
C GLY A 107 2.47 -18.55 28.27
N LEU A 108 2.67 -18.43 26.97
CA LEU A 108 1.92 -19.11 25.92
C LEU A 108 2.55 -20.52 25.71
N GLY A 109 2.27 -21.46 26.56
CA GLY A 109 2.77 -22.82 26.72
C GLY A 109 3.74 -23.39 25.67
N GLU A 110 4.65 -24.26 26.10
CA GLU A 110 5.60 -24.96 25.22
C GLU A 110 4.87 -25.83 24.18
N HIS A 111 4.84 -25.40 22.92
CA HIS A 111 4.65 -26.30 21.80
C HIS A 111 6.00 -26.55 21.10
N PRO A 112 6.33 -27.81 20.80
CA PRO A 112 7.57 -28.13 20.10
C PRO A 112 7.54 -27.46 18.72
N SER A 113 8.46 -26.53 18.51
CA SER A 113 8.69 -25.87 17.21
C SER A 113 8.86 -26.94 16.13
N PRO A 114 8.12 -26.89 15.01
CA PRO A 114 8.50 -27.71 13.85
C PRO A 114 9.91 -27.30 13.40
N GLN A 115 10.66 -28.25 12.92
CA GLN A 115 12.09 -28.22 12.66
C GLN A 115 12.64 -26.87 12.19
N PRO A 116 13.77 -26.41 12.73
CA PRO A 116 14.38 -25.14 12.38
C PRO A 116 14.79 -25.11 10.91
N SER A 117 14.44 -24.01 10.23
CA SER A 117 14.99 -23.74 8.90
C SER A 117 16.53 -23.71 8.96
N PRO A 118 17.26 -24.16 7.92
CA PRO A 118 18.70 -24.46 7.99
C PRO A 118 19.64 -23.24 8.04
N SER A 119 19.21 -22.09 8.53
CA SER A 119 20.05 -20.89 8.72
C SER A 119 20.19 -20.49 10.19
N ARG A 120 20.40 -21.44 11.09
CA ARG A 120 20.88 -21.15 12.45
C ARG A 120 22.37 -20.82 12.44
N GLY A 121 22.67 -19.54 12.31
CA GLY A 121 23.85 -18.98 12.94
C GLY A 121 23.45 -18.40 14.28
N GLU A 122 23.90 -19.06 15.34
CA GLU A 122 23.97 -18.64 16.76
C GLU A 122 22.91 -17.65 17.29
N GLY A 123 22.05 -18.16 18.14
CA GLY A 123 20.95 -17.64 18.91
C GLY A 123 21.16 -16.33 19.70
N VAL A 124 21.24 -15.20 19.02
CA VAL A 124 21.06 -13.90 19.66
C VAL A 124 19.77 -13.29 19.11
N ASP A 125 18.81 -13.00 20.01
CA ASP A 125 17.60 -12.24 19.69
C ASP A 125 17.99 -10.89 19.08
N ARG A 126 17.44 -10.56 17.92
CA ARG A 126 17.77 -9.32 17.20
C ARG A 126 16.52 -8.52 16.89
N ALA A 127 16.58 -7.22 17.15
CA ALA A 127 15.58 -6.26 16.74
C ALA A 127 15.92 -5.75 15.33
N ASP A 128 15.17 -6.17 14.32
CA ASP A 128 15.34 -5.71 12.94
C ASP A 128 14.62 -4.36 12.77
N MET A 129 15.32 -3.34 12.30
CA MET A 129 14.78 -1.97 12.17
C MET A 129 13.61 -1.88 11.18
N PHE A 130 13.61 -2.73 10.19
CA PHE A 130 12.50 -2.88 9.28
C PHE A 130 11.24 -3.39 10.01
N CYS A 131 11.37 -4.46 10.79
CA CYS A 131 10.26 -5.05 11.58
C CYS A 131 9.69 -4.05 12.60
N GLN A 132 10.53 -3.23 13.26
CA GLN A 132 10.06 -2.18 14.18
C GLN A 132 9.09 -1.21 13.50
N SER A 133 9.37 -0.84 12.25
CA SER A 133 8.50 0.06 11.50
C SER A 133 7.13 -0.57 11.21
N ARG A 134 7.06 -1.90 11.08
CA ARG A 134 5.80 -2.63 10.80
C ARG A 134 5.01 -2.88 12.07
N ALA A 135 5.67 -3.12 13.20
CA ALA A 135 5.03 -3.08 14.51
C ALA A 135 4.36 -1.72 14.74
N LEU A 136 5.10 -0.63 14.56
CA LEU A 136 4.55 0.74 14.65
C LEU A 136 3.36 0.94 13.71
N LEU A 137 3.41 0.41 12.49
CA LEU A 137 2.30 0.52 11.53
C LEU A 137 1.02 -0.12 12.07
N GLY A 138 1.10 -1.37 12.53
CA GLY A 138 -0.03 -2.12 13.07
C GLY A 138 -0.55 -1.51 14.37
N LEU A 139 0.34 -1.22 15.31
CA LEU A 139 -0.02 -0.60 16.60
C LEU A 139 -0.66 0.79 16.41
N THR A 140 -0.11 1.63 15.52
CA THR A 140 -0.68 2.94 15.21
C THR A 140 -2.09 2.83 14.64
N SER A 141 -2.32 1.94 13.69
CA SER A 141 -3.65 1.72 13.12
C SER A 141 -4.63 1.19 14.17
N TRP A 142 -4.18 0.28 15.04
CA TRP A 142 -4.98 -0.23 16.14
C TRP A 142 -5.33 0.86 17.17
N PHE A 143 -4.36 1.65 17.59
CA PHE A 143 -4.61 2.80 18.46
C PHE A 143 -5.60 3.81 17.87
N LEU A 144 -5.43 4.18 16.60
CA LEU A 144 -6.32 5.12 15.92
C LEU A 144 -7.76 4.59 15.76
N GLU A 145 -7.93 3.26 15.70
CA GLU A 145 -9.26 2.62 15.65
C GLU A 145 -9.92 2.56 17.03
N SER A 146 -9.16 2.18 18.07
CA SER A 146 -9.71 1.83 19.38
C SER A 146 -9.61 2.94 20.44
N GLY A 147 -8.60 3.81 20.34
CA GLY A 147 -8.22 4.73 21.40
C GLY A 147 -7.68 4.02 22.65
N ASP A 148 -7.19 2.78 22.52
CA ASP A 148 -6.75 1.95 23.63
C ASP A 148 -5.44 2.47 24.22
N ILE A 149 -5.46 2.79 25.52
CA ILE A 149 -4.32 3.38 26.23
C ILE A 149 -3.15 2.39 26.38
N GLU A 150 -3.43 1.09 26.46
CA GLU A 150 -2.36 0.09 26.50
C GLU A 150 -1.58 0.09 25.18
N ILE A 151 -2.27 0.21 24.05
CA ILE A 151 -1.60 0.29 22.73
C ILE A 151 -0.83 1.60 22.59
N GLU A 152 -1.34 2.71 23.12
CA GLU A 152 -0.61 3.97 23.19
C GLU A 152 0.70 3.82 23.96
N GLU A 153 0.65 3.23 25.17
CA GLU A 153 1.83 2.96 25.99
C GLU A 153 2.86 2.08 25.25
N ARG A 154 2.40 1.06 24.51
CA ARG A 154 3.27 0.20 23.70
C ARG A 154 3.98 0.96 22.56
N ILE A 155 3.29 1.91 21.92
CA ILE A 155 3.88 2.77 20.88
C ILE A 155 4.93 3.71 21.50
N GLU A 156 4.63 4.33 22.63
CA GLU A 156 5.56 5.22 23.34
C GLU A 156 6.83 4.47 23.77
N MET A 157 6.68 3.28 24.35
CA MET A 157 7.81 2.43 24.72
C MET A 157 8.69 2.09 23.52
N LEU A 158 8.07 1.75 22.38
CA LEU A 158 8.81 1.45 21.15
C LEU A 158 9.54 2.69 20.61
N ALA A 159 8.88 3.87 20.63
CA ALA A 159 9.49 5.12 20.18
C ALA A 159 10.70 5.52 21.05
N ASP A 160 10.58 5.36 22.36
CA ASP A 160 11.68 5.61 23.30
C ASP A 160 12.83 4.60 23.12
N GLY A 161 12.54 3.29 23.00
CA GLY A 161 13.54 2.26 22.74
C GLY A 161 14.30 2.50 21.43
N LEU A 162 13.59 2.84 20.38
CA LEU A 162 14.21 3.19 19.08
C LEU A 162 15.09 4.44 19.19
N TRP A 163 14.68 5.43 19.98
CA TRP A 163 15.50 6.60 20.22
C TRP A 163 16.77 6.26 21.02
N GLU A 164 16.68 5.40 22.04
CA GLU A 164 17.81 5.05 22.87
C GLU A 164 18.92 4.33 22.09
N ILE A 165 18.57 3.43 21.19
CA ILE A 165 19.54 2.69 20.37
C ILE A 165 20.06 3.47 19.16
N ALA A 166 19.41 4.58 18.77
CA ALA A 166 19.86 5.42 17.66
C ALA A 166 21.17 6.14 17.98
N ALA A 167 22.09 6.18 17.02
CA ALA A 167 23.20 7.11 17.05
C ALA A 167 22.70 8.54 16.84
N LYS A 168 23.09 9.48 17.70
CA LYS A 168 22.65 10.86 17.70
C LYS A 168 23.82 11.76 17.32
N LYS A 169 23.59 12.70 16.41
CA LYS A 169 24.61 13.67 15.99
C LYS A 169 23.92 14.98 15.59
N ASP A 170 24.33 16.06 16.25
CA ASP A 170 23.73 17.39 16.03
C ASP A 170 22.19 17.35 16.18
N ASP A 171 21.43 17.59 15.10
CA ASP A 171 19.97 17.61 15.07
C ASP A 171 19.38 16.41 14.28
N PHE A 172 20.15 15.32 14.10
CA PHE A 172 19.67 14.10 13.46
C PHE A 172 20.05 12.83 14.21
N CYS A 173 19.36 11.76 13.90
CA CYS A 173 19.68 10.42 14.40
C CYS A 173 19.58 9.36 13.27
N TYR A 174 20.27 8.24 13.44
CA TYR A 174 20.30 7.13 12.49
C TYR A 174 20.69 5.85 13.22
N TYR A 175 20.53 4.70 12.56
CA TYR A 175 20.93 3.41 13.12
C TYR A 175 22.25 2.94 12.52
N LEU A 176 23.13 2.39 13.38
CA LEU A 176 24.46 1.91 12.97
C LEU A 176 24.42 0.61 12.14
N GLY A 177 23.31 -0.08 12.15
CA GLY A 177 23.07 -1.29 11.38
C GLY A 177 21.57 -1.50 11.15
N HIS A 178 21.19 -2.61 10.51
CA HIS A 178 19.79 -2.94 10.32
C HIS A 178 19.23 -3.86 11.40
N ARG A 179 20.09 -4.52 12.19
CA ARG A 179 19.72 -5.38 13.33
C ARG A 179 20.47 -4.99 14.57
N TYR A 180 19.73 -4.82 15.64
CA TYR A 180 20.25 -4.49 16.97
C TYR A 180 20.11 -5.69 17.92
N SER A 181 21.06 -5.85 18.82
CA SER A 181 20.98 -6.69 20.02
C SER A 181 21.67 -5.96 21.17
N PRO A 182 21.46 -6.38 22.44
CA PRO A 182 22.20 -5.81 23.58
C PRO A 182 23.73 -5.86 23.43
N ASP A 183 24.24 -6.81 22.65
CA ASP A 183 25.68 -6.94 22.34
C ASP A 183 26.16 -5.97 21.24
N GLY A 184 25.23 -5.21 20.62
CA GLY A 184 25.52 -4.23 19.59
C GLY A 184 24.84 -4.48 18.25
N TRP A 185 25.31 -3.76 17.24
CA TRP A 185 24.74 -3.74 15.90
C TRP A 185 25.36 -4.80 14.99
N THR A 186 24.52 -5.38 14.14
CA THR A 186 24.96 -6.25 13.04
C THR A 186 24.39 -5.74 11.71
N GLY A 187 25.07 -6.09 10.61
CA GLY A 187 24.76 -5.59 9.28
C GLY A 187 25.60 -4.36 8.91
N VAL A 188 25.22 -3.70 7.83
CA VAL A 188 25.99 -2.58 7.28
C VAL A 188 25.64 -1.30 8.02
N SER A 189 26.64 -0.49 8.38
CA SER A 189 26.44 0.85 8.94
C SER A 189 25.66 1.73 7.97
N ALA A 190 24.67 2.44 8.52
CA ALA A 190 23.75 3.25 7.75
C ALA A 190 24.10 4.74 7.69
N TYR A 191 25.36 5.10 7.93
CA TYR A 191 25.71 6.52 8.02
C TYR A 191 25.66 7.27 6.68
N THR A 192 26.18 6.68 5.61
CA THR A 192 26.07 7.28 4.26
C THR A 192 25.85 6.25 3.17
N ALA A 193 25.16 6.62 2.11
CA ALA A 193 25.01 5.76 0.93
C ALA A 193 26.34 5.39 0.27
N LYS A 194 27.39 6.19 0.45
CA LYS A 194 28.74 5.91 -0.06
C LYS A 194 29.44 4.78 0.68
N GLU A 195 29.16 4.63 1.97
CA GLU A 195 29.79 3.61 2.82
C GLU A 195 29.09 2.26 2.69
N MET A 196 27.87 2.24 2.15
CA MET A 196 27.02 1.07 2.18
C MET A 196 27.05 0.20 0.93
N GLY A 197 27.67 0.66 -0.13
CA GLY A 197 27.60 -0.06 -1.39
C GLY A 197 26.17 -0.20 -1.91
N PRO A 198 25.90 -1.18 -2.80
CA PRO A 198 24.61 -1.28 -3.50
C PRO A 198 23.50 -1.97 -2.67
N THR A 199 23.35 -1.68 -1.39
CA THR A 199 22.33 -2.32 -0.55
C THR A 199 21.23 -1.34 -0.11
N ALA A 200 19.98 -1.85 -0.02
CA ALA A 200 18.80 -1.10 0.39
C ALA A 200 18.71 -0.82 1.91
N LEU A 201 19.64 -1.35 2.71
CA LEU A 201 19.54 -1.44 4.16
C LEU A 201 19.38 -0.11 4.91
N PRO A 202 20.02 1.02 4.49
CA PRO A 202 19.82 2.29 5.19
C PRO A 202 18.43 2.86 5.07
N ALA A 203 17.78 2.63 3.94
CA ALA A 203 16.41 3.06 3.74
C ALA A 203 15.46 2.43 4.76
N TYR A 204 15.75 1.22 5.23
CA TYR A 204 14.93 0.53 6.22
C TYR A 204 14.99 1.18 7.61
N GLY A 205 16.08 1.84 7.96
CA GLY A 205 16.23 2.56 9.22
C GLY A 205 15.36 3.81 9.36
N VAL A 206 14.81 4.34 8.26
CA VAL A 206 13.96 5.55 8.27
C VAL A 206 12.48 5.27 8.04
N LEU A 207 12.08 4.01 7.90
CA LEU A 207 10.69 3.61 7.66
C LEU A 207 9.74 3.92 8.81
N GLN A 208 10.28 4.13 10.02
CA GLN A 208 9.53 4.53 11.20
C GLN A 208 8.88 5.91 11.05
N ILE A 209 9.39 6.77 10.16
CA ILE A 209 8.87 8.15 9.98
C ILE A 209 7.37 8.13 9.67
N LEU A 210 6.90 7.25 8.78
CA LEU A 210 5.48 7.22 8.40
C LEU A 210 4.54 6.84 9.56
N PRO A 211 4.67 5.68 10.22
CA PRO A 211 3.76 5.32 11.30
C PRO A 211 3.88 6.27 12.51
N LEU A 212 5.08 6.74 12.86
CA LEU A 212 5.27 7.71 13.92
C LEU A 212 4.61 9.06 13.59
N THR A 213 4.68 9.53 12.34
CA THR A 213 4.01 10.78 11.96
C THR A 213 2.50 10.64 12.10
N ARG A 214 1.90 9.51 11.69
CA ARG A 214 0.46 9.25 11.88
C ARG A 214 0.07 9.25 13.36
N TYR A 215 0.86 8.59 14.19
CA TYR A 215 0.66 8.58 15.64
C TYR A 215 0.80 9.98 16.23
N TRP A 216 1.84 10.73 15.86
CA TRP A 216 2.07 12.09 16.32
C TRP A 216 0.98 13.08 15.87
N GLU A 217 0.44 12.93 14.66
CA GLU A 217 -0.69 13.76 14.19
C GLU A 217 -1.90 13.65 15.13
N ALA A 218 -2.15 12.48 15.69
CA ALA A 218 -3.25 12.24 16.61
C ALA A 218 -2.97 12.65 18.06
N THR A 219 -1.75 12.40 18.56
CA THR A 219 -1.40 12.50 19.99
C THR A 219 -0.54 13.70 20.35
N ARG A 220 0.23 14.21 19.38
CA ARG A 220 1.30 15.19 19.62
C ARG A 220 2.39 14.68 20.57
N SER A 221 2.64 13.36 20.59
CA SER A 221 3.68 12.73 21.41
C SER A 221 5.05 13.37 21.21
N PRO A 222 5.71 13.87 22.27
CA PRO A 222 7.07 14.40 22.16
C PRO A 222 8.12 13.34 21.82
N ALA A 223 7.94 12.10 22.26
CA ALA A 223 8.85 11.00 21.95
C ALA A 223 8.81 10.66 20.47
N ALA A 224 7.60 10.54 19.90
CA ALA A 224 7.42 10.32 18.46
C ALA A 224 8.00 11.49 17.65
N GLU A 225 7.73 12.75 18.02
CA GLU A 225 8.23 13.93 17.31
C GLU A 225 9.76 14.00 17.29
N ARG A 226 10.39 13.73 18.42
CA ARG A 226 11.85 13.70 18.55
C ARG A 226 12.49 12.71 17.58
N LEU A 227 11.93 11.50 17.50
CA LEU A 227 12.43 10.45 16.62
C LEU A 227 12.13 10.77 15.14
N ILE A 228 10.94 11.29 14.83
CA ILE A 228 10.59 11.75 13.48
C ILE A 228 11.60 12.78 13.00
N LEU A 229 11.84 13.84 13.78
CA LEU A 229 12.75 14.92 13.40
C LEU A 229 14.18 14.42 13.17
N GLY A 230 14.68 13.57 14.08
CA GLY A 230 16.01 12.99 13.93
C GLY A 230 16.19 12.18 12.66
N LEU A 231 15.26 11.25 12.38
CA LEU A 231 15.31 10.40 11.18
C LEU A 231 15.02 11.20 9.89
N LEU A 232 14.11 12.17 9.94
CA LEU A 232 13.79 13.03 8.80
C LEU A 232 15.00 13.88 8.40
N ASN A 233 15.66 14.52 9.38
CA ASN A 233 16.85 15.32 9.12
C ASN A 233 17.97 14.46 8.55
N PHE A 234 18.15 13.24 9.06
CA PHE A 234 19.08 12.27 8.50
C PHE A 234 18.73 11.95 7.04
N LEU A 235 17.49 11.53 6.76
CA LEU A 235 17.07 11.12 5.41
C LEU A 235 17.25 12.25 4.38
N VAL A 236 16.78 13.45 4.72
CA VAL A 236 16.67 14.56 3.75
C VAL A 236 18.01 15.26 3.51
N ARG A 237 18.88 15.35 4.55
CA ARG A 237 20.09 16.17 4.48
C ARG A 237 21.41 15.39 4.52
N GLU A 238 21.46 14.31 5.30
CA GLU A 238 22.72 13.69 5.68
C GLU A 238 22.98 12.34 5.00
N SER A 239 21.91 11.55 4.78
CA SER A 239 22.06 10.17 4.30
C SER A 239 22.66 10.05 2.90
N GLY A 240 22.44 11.04 2.05
CA GLY A 240 22.80 10.97 0.63
C GLY A 240 22.08 9.87 -0.16
N ILE A 241 21.05 9.24 0.43
CA ILE A 241 20.26 8.17 -0.25
C ILE A 241 19.54 8.75 -1.46
N ILE A 242 18.91 9.90 -1.30
CA ILE A 242 18.15 10.60 -2.35
C ILE A 242 19.02 11.73 -2.93
N ARG A 243 19.16 11.74 -4.26
CA ARG A 243 19.85 12.80 -5.00
C ARG A 243 18.96 14.04 -5.17
N GLU A 244 19.55 15.14 -5.62
CA GLU A 244 18.83 16.39 -5.89
C GLU A 244 17.72 16.24 -6.95
N ASP A 245 17.87 15.31 -7.90
CA ASP A 245 16.88 15.02 -8.94
C ASP A 245 15.75 14.09 -8.46
N GLY A 246 15.78 13.64 -7.21
CA GLY A 246 14.84 12.67 -6.63
C GLY A 246 15.24 11.21 -6.85
N GLY A 247 16.29 10.96 -7.62
CA GLY A 247 16.82 9.64 -7.85
C GLY A 247 17.64 9.10 -6.67
N PHE A 248 18.06 7.86 -6.75
CA PHE A 248 18.72 7.15 -5.65
C PHE A 248 20.20 6.97 -5.91
N ASN A 249 20.99 7.05 -4.84
CA ASN A 249 22.37 6.62 -4.84
C ASN A 249 22.44 5.14 -4.44
N GLY A 250 22.96 4.32 -5.35
CA GLY A 250 22.98 2.86 -5.19
C GLY A 250 21.70 2.19 -5.70
N HIS A 251 21.65 0.86 -5.55
CA HIS A 251 20.46 0.08 -5.87
C HIS A 251 19.56 0.05 -4.64
N LEU A 252 18.41 0.68 -4.74
CA LEU A 252 17.42 0.73 -3.66
C LEU A 252 16.14 0.05 -4.09
N HIS A 253 15.58 -0.69 -3.18
CA HIS A 253 14.21 -1.14 -3.26
C HIS A 253 13.29 0.08 -3.19
N SER A 254 12.48 0.32 -4.21
CA SER A 254 11.62 1.51 -4.32
C SER A 254 10.70 1.65 -3.11
N TRP A 255 10.18 0.53 -2.63
CA TRP A 255 9.38 0.47 -1.44
C TRP A 255 10.13 0.93 -0.18
N GLY A 256 11.43 0.72 -0.05
CA GLY A 256 12.22 1.16 1.11
C GLY A 256 12.28 2.68 1.30
N ILE A 257 11.95 3.47 0.27
CA ILE A 257 11.99 4.95 0.30
C ILE A 257 10.59 5.56 0.32
N LEU A 258 9.62 4.97 -0.36
CA LEU A 258 8.30 5.54 -0.53
C LEU A 258 7.57 5.81 0.81
N PRO A 259 7.50 4.87 1.77
CA PRO A 259 6.82 5.13 3.04
C PRO A 259 7.45 6.28 3.83
N SER A 260 8.79 6.34 3.85
CA SER A 260 9.51 7.42 4.53
C SER A 260 9.23 8.76 3.88
N THR A 261 9.19 8.82 2.53
CA THR A 261 8.83 10.03 1.79
C THR A 261 7.41 10.48 2.08
N VAL A 262 6.45 9.54 2.19
CA VAL A 262 5.08 9.85 2.63
C VAL A 262 5.07 10.42 4.05
N GLY A 263 5.84 9.83 4.97
CA GLY A 263 5.96 10.33 6.34
C GLY A 263 6.52 11.75 6.40
N VAL A 264 7.58 12.03 5.61
CA VAL A 264 8.14 13.39 5.46
C VAL A 264 7.09 14.37 4.94
N LEU A 265 6.33 13.99 3.90
CA LEU A 265 5.29 14.84 3.33
C LEU A 265 4.17 15.13 4.33
N ARG A 266 3.70 14.12 5.05
CA ARG A 266 2.67 14.30 6.11
C ARG A 266 3.16 15.22 7.21
N TYR A 267 4.39 15.01 7.69
CA TYR A 267 4.98 15.89 8.71
C TYR A 267 5.10 17.34 8.21
N ALA A 268 5.51 17.53 6.97
CA ALA A 268 5.58 18.85 6.33
C ALA A 268 4.20 19.53 6.30
N MET A 269 3.16 18.81 5.86
CA MET A 269 1.79 19.33 5.83
C MET A 269 1.28 19.72 7.22
N ALA A 270 1.52 18.87 8.23
CA ALA A 270 1.03 19.09 9.60
C ALA A 270 1.77 20.20 10.34
N THR A 271 2.98 20.55 9.93
CA THR A 271 3.83 21.57 10.57
C THR A 271 4.03 22.84 9.75
N GLY A 272 3.54 22.88 8.49
CA GLY A 272 3.73 24.01 7.58
C GLY A 272 5.17 24.13 7.04
N ARG A 273 5.93 23.02 6.99
CA ARG A 273 7.28 22.97 6.44
C ARG A 273 7.25 22.76 4.93
N ASP A 274 6.64 23.70 4.22
CA ASP A 274 6.37 23.60 2.78
C ASP A 274 7.63 23.41 1.92
N GLU A 275 8.83 23.73 2.45
CA GLU A 275 10.12 23.51 1.79
C GLU A 275 10.44 22.02 1.52
N LEU A 276 9.79 21.09 2.25
CA LEU A 276 9.95 19.65 2.06
C LEU A 276 9.08 19.09 0.94
N ILE A 277 7.99 19.77 0.56
CA ILE A 277 7.04 19.30 -0.46
C ILE A 277 7.75 19.10 -1.82
N PRO A 278 8.57 20.05 -2.33
CA PRO A 278 9.30 19.85 -3.58
C PRO A 278 10.28 18.66 -3.54
N TRP A 279 10.85 18.35 -2.38
CA TRP A 279 11.71 17.16 -2.22
C TRP A 279 10.90 15.87 -2.38
N CYS A 280 9.76 15.73 -1.71
CA CYS A 280 8.86 14.59 -1.86
C CYS A 280 8.33 14.47 -3.30
N ARG A 281 8.05 15.61 -3.95
CA ARG A 281 7.59 15.66 -5.34
C ARG A 281 8.66 15.12 -6.30
N ARG A 282 9.93 15.47 -6.14
CA ARG A 282 11.01 14.94 -6.98
C ARG A 282 11.17 13.43 -6.85
N VAL A 283 11.03 12.87 -5.64
CA VAL A 283 11.05 11.41 -5.44
C VAL A 283 9.88 10.76 -6.19
N TYR A 284 8.68 11.31 -6.08
CA TYR A 284 7.52 10.83 -6.82
C TYR A 284 7.75 10.83 -8.33
N ASP A 285 8.17 11.98 -8.88
CA ASP A 285 8.40 12.14 -10.31
C ASP A 285 9.48 11.19 -10.84
N PHE A 286 10.54 10.97 -10.06
CA PHE A 286 11.60 10.03 -10.41
C PHE A 286 11.06 8.60 -10.53
N ILE A 287 10.31 8.13 -9.55
CA ILE A 287 9.74 6.77 -9.56
C ILE A 287 8.72 6.60 -10.68
N VAL A 288 7.83 7.59 -10.87
CA VAL A 288 6.86 7.59 -11.98
C VAL A 288 7.56 7.55 -13.34
N SER A 289 8.69 8.24 -13.50
CA SER A 289 9.46 8.22 -14.76
C SER A 289 10.07 6.86 -15.10
N ARG A 290 10.17 5.96 -14.11
CA ARG A 290 10.68 4.58 -14.25
C ARG A 290 9.56 3.53 -14.28
N SER A 291 8.33 3.97 -14.03
CA SER A 291 7.15 3.12 -14.03
C SER A 291 6.51 3.05 -15.42
N SER A 292 5.74 1.99 -15.68
CA SER A 292 5.03 1.83 -16.95
C SER A 292 3.82 2.76 -17.06
N SER A 293 3.36 2.99 -18.27
CA SER A 293 2.14 3.77 -18.56
C SER A 293 0.86 3.13 -18.00
N PHE A 294 0.90 1.86 -17.59
CA PHE A 294 -0.24 1.13 -17.02
C PHE A 294 -0.13 0.92 -15.50
N GLY A 295 0.88 1.52 -14.84
CA GLY A 295 1.00 1.51 -13.38
C GLY A 295 1.81 0.37 -12.80
N TRP A 296 2.59 -0.36 -13.61
CA TRP A 296 3.62 -1.25 -13.10
C TRP A 296 4.79 -0.41 -12.56
N VAL A 297 5.21 -0.70 -11.35
CA VAL A 297 6.27 0.03 -10.64
C VAL A 297 7.42 -0.93 -10.36
N PRO A 298 8.65 -0.64 -10.80
CA PRO A 298 9.81 -1.50 -10.54
C PRO A 298 10.12 -1.59 -9.05
N ASP A 299 10.51 -2.77 -8.58
CA ASP A 299 10.90 -3.01 -7.19
C ASP A 299 12.26 -2.40 -6.86
N GLY A 300 13.22 -2.51 -7.76
CA GLY A 300 14.55 -1.93 -7.63
C GLY A 300 14.76 -0.78 -8.62
N ILE A 301 15.25 0.35 -8.12
CA ILE A 301 15.55 1.53 -8.94
C ILE A 301 16.93 2.05 -8.57
N GLY A 302 17.71 2.49 -9.57
CA GLY A 302 18.90 3.33 -9.34
C GLY A 302 20.16 2.93 -10.06
N VAL A 303 20.41 1.67 -10.42
CA VAL A 303 21.72 1.28 -10.96
C VAL A 303 21.65 0.59 -12.31
N ASP A 304 20.62 -0.18 -12.62
CA ASP A 304 20.53 -0.91 -13.88
C ASP A 304 19.16 -0.78 -14.53
N ASP A 305 19.17 -0.53 -15.84
CA ASP A 305 17.97 -0.45 -16.67
C ASP A 305 17.37 -1.84 -17.00
N GLY A 306 17.92 -2.92 -16.42
CA GLY A 306 17.52 -4.30 -16.67
C GLY A 306 16.46 -4.87 -15.71
N ILE A 307 15.88 -4.05 -14.81
CA ILE A 307 14.89 -4.52 -13.83
C ILE A 307 13.58 -4.85 -14.53
N THR A 308 13.16 -6.10 -14.42
CA THR A 308 11.94 -6.63 -15.03
C THR A 308 10.89 -7.05 -14.00
N THR A 309 11.20 -6.88 -12.72
CA THR A 309 10.30 -7.18 -11.60
C THR A 309 9.78 -5.90 -10.96
N GLY A 310 8.50 -5.92 -10.59
CA GLY A 310 7.86 -4.88 -9.81
C GLY A 310 7.27 -5.49 -8.53
N GLU A 311 6.81 -4.65 -7.61
CA GLU A 311 6.26 -5.11 -6.36
C GLU A 311 4.97 -4.36 -5.99
N THR A 312 4.00 -5.11 -5.46
CA THR A 312 2.71 -4.54 -5.02
C THR A 312 2.88 -3.52 -3.88
N CYS A 313 3.86 -3.71 -2.98
CA CYS A 313 4.16 -2.73 -1.94
C CYS A 313 4.59 -1.39 -2.52
N CYS A 314 5.38 -1.38 -3.61
CA CYS A 314 5.79 -0.16 -4.30
C CYS A 314 4.60 0.61 -4.88
N ILE A 315 3.64 -0.11 -5.49
CA ILE A 315 2.39 0.48 -6.00
C ILE A 315 1.61 1.13 -4.86
N THR A 316 1.49 0.45 -3.73
CA THR A 316 0.76 0.92 -2.55
C THR A 316 1.27 2.27 -2.06
N ASP A 317 2.57 2.35 -1.83
CA ASP A 317 3.14 3.56 -1.25
C ASP A 317 3.31 4.69 -2.28
N LEU A 318 3.40 4.37 -3.57
CA LEU A 318 3.33 5.36 -4.64
C LEU A 318 1.91 5.95 -4.80
N ILE A 319 0.86 5.13 -4.65
CA ILE A 319 -0.53 5.62 -4.54
C ILE A 319 -0.63 6.58 -3.33
N HIS A 320 -0.09 6.19 -2.17
CA HIS A 320 -0.14 7.01 -0.97
C HIS A 320 0.56 8.37 -1.17
N LEU A 321 1.77 8.36 -1.71
CA LEU A 321 2.52 9.59 -2.00
C LEU A 321 1.76 10.48 -3.01
N GLY A 322 1.20 9.88 -4.07
CA GLY A 322 0.46 10.60 -5.10
C GLY A 322 -0.80 11.29 -4.57
N VAL A 323 -1.60 10.63 -3.71
CA VAL A 323 -2.79 11.26 -3.12
C VAL A 323 -2.42 12.36 -2.13
N LYS A 324 -1.34 12.21 -1.37
CA LYS A 324 -0.86 13.25 -0.44
C LYS A 324 -0.28 14.47 -1.17
N LEU A 325 0.43 14.25 -2.28
CA LEU A 325 0.88 15.36 -3.15
C LEU A 325 -0.31 16.11 -3.76
N ALA A 326 -1.37 15.41 -4.14
CA ALA A 326 -2.58 16.07 -4.63
C ALA A 326 -3.26 16.94 -3.56
N GLU A 327 -3.23 16.55 -2.28
CA GLU A 327 -3.67 17.39 -1.15
C GLU A 327 -2.83 18.67 -1.02
N CYS A 328 -1.56 18.63 -1.44
CA CYS A 328 -0.67 19.81 -1.52
C CYS A 328 -0.84 20.63 -2.81
N GLY A 329 -1.85 20.35 -3.65
CA GLY A 329 -2.13 21.09 -4.89
C GLY A 329 -1.51 20.50 -6.17
N HIS A 330 -0.89 19.33 -6.10
CA HIS A 330 -0.36 18.60 -7.25
C HIS A 330 -1.40 17.61 -7.81
N ASP A 331 -2.56 18.14 -8.23
CA ASP A 331 -3.71 17.34 -8.69
C ASP A 331 -3.38 16.39 -9.86
N GLU A 332 -2.34 16.69 -10.65
CA GLU A 332 -1.89 15.83 -11.75
C GLU A 332 -1.36 14.47 -11.30
N CYS A 333 -0.93 14.31 -10.04
CA CYS A 333 -0.51 13.03 -9.49
C CYS A 333 -1.67 12.02 -9.47
N LEU A 334 -2.92 12.50 -9.37
CA LEU A 334 -4.12 11.66 -9.38
C LEU A 334 -4.31 10.91 -10.71
N ASP A 335 -3.75 11.39 -11.83
CA ASP A 335 -3.82 10.67 -13.10
C ASP A 335 -3.12 9.31 -12.99
N PHE A 336 -1.92 9.27 -12.40
CA PHE A 336 -1.17 8.03 -12.25
C PHE A 336 -1.71 7.15 -11.11
N VAL A 337 -2.23 7.75 -10.04
CA VAL A 337 -2.94 7.02 -8.97
C VAL A 337 -4.14 6.24 -9.55
N GLU A 338 -4.94 6.87 -10.41
CA GLU A 338 -6.09 6.20 -11.04
C GLU A 338 -5.65 5.09 -11.99
N VAL A 339 -4.54 5.29 -12.72
CA VAL A 339 -3.93 4.26 -13.58
C VAL A 339 -3.54 3.03 -12.75
N MET A 340 -2.81 3.21 -11.67
CA MET A 340 -2.38 2.11 -10.80
C MET A 340 -3.57 1.37 -10.19
N ALA A 341 -4.56 2.09 -9.66
CA ALA A 341 -5.73 1.52 -9.02
C ALA A 341 -6.63 0.71 -10.00
N ARG A 342 -6.66 1.08 -11.29
CA ARG A 342 -7.47 0.38 -12.31
C ARG A 342 -6.74 -0.75 -13.02
N ASN A 343 -5.43 -0.71 -13.08
CA ASN A 343 -4.66 -1.64 -13.89
C ASN A 343 -3.79 -2.55 -13.01
N GLN A 344 -2.58 -2.15 -12.68
CA GLN A 344 -1.61 -3.06 -12.06
C GLN A 344 -2.07 -3.59 -10.71
N LEU A 345 -2.63 -2.75 -9.84
CA LEU A 345 -3.05 -3.19 -8.52
C LEU A 345 -4.04 -4.37 -8.58
N PRO A 346 -5.16 -4.32 -9.31
CA PRO A 346 -6.06 -5.47 -9.38
C PRO A 346 -5.50 -6.66 -10.18
N GLU A 347 -4.56 -6.47 -11.10
CA GLU A 347 -3.99 -7.56 -11.90
C GLU A 347 -2.88 -8.33 -11.18
N SER A 348 -2.27 -7.76 -10.15
CA SER A 348 -1.25 -8.45 -9.34
C SER A 348 -1.83 -9.50 -8.39
N GLN A 349 -3.15 -9.69 -8.37
CA GLN A 349 -3.87 -10.60 -7.47
C GLN A 349 -4.16 -11.95 -8.11
N ILE A 350 -3.91 -13.04 -7.36
CA ILE A 350 -4.36 -14.39 -7.75
C ILE A 350 -5.87 -14.48 -7.56
N ARG A 351 -6.59 -14.67 -8.66
CA ARG A 351 -8.06 -14.80 -8.69
C ARG A 351 -8.54 -16.15 -9.22
N ASP A 352 -7.63 -16.94 -9.76
CA ASP A 352 -7.87 -18.27 -10.29
C ASP A 352 -6.74 -19.20 -9.85
N THR A 353 -7.08 -20.19 -9.02
CA THR A 353 -6.15 -21.18 -8.46
C THR A 353 -6.04 -22.43 -9.32
N SER A 354 -6.88 -22.59 -10.35
CA SER A 354 -6.98 -23.80 -11.19
C SER A 354 -5.70 -24.18 -11.93
N ARG A 355 -4.72 -23.26 -11.99
CA ARG A 355 -3.44 -23.45 -12.69
C ARG A 355 -2.33 -23.97 -11.78
N PHE A 356 -2.59 -24.14 -10.49
CA PHE A 356 -1.58 -24.51 -9.51
C PHE A 356 -1.90 -25.86 -8.86
N GLU A 357 -0.86 -26.59 -8.50
CA GLU A 357 -0.95 -27.69 -7.57
C GLU A 357 -0.61 -27.21 -6.15
N PHE A 358 -1.30 -27.74 -5.14
CA PHE A 358 -1.17 -27.32 -3.75
C PHE A 358 -0.80 -28.49 -2.85
N GLU A 359 0.04 -28.22 -1.83
CA GLU A 359 0.36 -29.25 -0.84
C GLU A 359 -0.84 -29.62 0.06
N SER A 360 -1.78 -28.68 0.23
CA SER A 360 -3.04 -28.93 0.95
C SER A 360 -4.15 -27.97 0.49
N PRO A 361 -5.45 -28.28 0.79
CA PRO A 361 -6.56 -27.38 0.52
C PRO A 361 -6.47 -26.04 1.24
N GLU A 362 -5.82 -26.00 2.41
CA GLU A 362 -5.60 -24.79 3.19
C GLU A 362 -4.67 -23.83 2.41
N VAL A 363 -3.61 -24.36 1.80
CA VAL A 363 -2.67 -23.55 0.98
C VAL A 363 -3.35 -22.99 -0.26
N GLU A 364 -4.27 -23.74 -0.88
CA GLU A 364 -5.11 -23.22 -1.95
C GLU A 364 -5.94 -22.03 -1.48
N THR A 365 -6.59 -22.15 -0.31
CA THR A 365 -7.40 -21.07 0.28
C THR A 365 -6.56 -19.83 0.63
N MET A 366 -5.34 -20.03 1.15
CA MET A 366 -4.38 -18.93 1.40
C MET A 366 -3.98 -18.22 0.11
N THR A 367 -3.87 -18.97 -0.99
CA THR A 367 -3.41 -18.47 -2.29
C THR A 367 -4.46 -17.64 -3.01
N LEU A 368 -5.73 -18.02 -2.90
CA LEU A 368 -6.81 -17.27 -3.52
C LEU A 368 -6.94 -15.88 -2.89
N GLY A 369 -6.68 -14.85 -3.67
CA GLY A 369 -6.69 -13.46 -3.22
C GLY A 369 -5.33 -12.92 -2.79
N ALA A 370 -4.30 -13.76 -2.68
CA ALA A 370 -2.93 -13.31 -2.44
C ALA A 370 -2.41 -12.47 -3.61
N TYR A 371 -1.47 -11.58 -3.29
CA TYR A 371 -0.81 -10.73 -4.27
C TYR A 371 0.61 -11.19 -4.54
N ASP A 372 1.00 -11.17 -5.80
CA ASP A 372 2.37 -11.48 -6.21
C ASP A 372 3.35 -10.39 -5.74
N SER A 373 4.50 -10.82 -5.25
CA SER A 373 5.54 -9.95 -4.74
C SER A 373 6.53 -9.51 -5.83
N TRP A 374 6.64 -10.29 -6.89
CA TRP A 374 7.64 -10.06 -7.96
C TRP A 374 6.97 -10.02 -9.33
N VAL A 375 6.06 -9.06 -9.50
CA VAL A 375 5.22 -8.95 -10.68
C VAL A 375 6.02 -8.52 -11.90
N MET A 376 5.97 -9.30 -12.98
CA MET A 376 6.44 -8.85 -14.30
C MET A 376 5.40 -7.93 -14.96
N PRO A 377 5.80 -7.13 -15.96
CA PRO A 377 4.85 -6.30 -16.70
C PRO A 377 3.67 -7.06 -17.31
N ASN A 378 3.84 -8.35 -17.62
CA ASN A 378 2.87 -9.19 -18.35
C ASN A 378 2.48 -10.49 -17.63
N GLY A 379 3.00 -10.73 -16.42
CA GLY A 379 2.76 -11.98 -15.67
C GLY A 379 3.08 -11.88 -14.21
N LEU A 380 2.63 -12.85 -13.42
CA LEU A 380 2.81 -12.90 -11.97
C LEU A 380 4.07 -13.68 -11.53
N THR A 381 5.08 -13.80 -12.34
CA THR A 381 6.31 -14.49 -11.96
C THR A 381 7.50 -13.64 -12.35
N GLY A 382 8.05 -12.95 -11.41
CA GLY A 382 9.26 -12.15 -11.60
C GLY A 382 10.55 -12.94 -11.46
N CYS A 383 10.52 -14.01 -10.67
CA CYS A 383 11.62 -14.96 -10.48
C CYS A 383 11.23 -16.34 -11.01
N SER A 384 12.16 -17.26 -11.07
CA SER A 384 11.93 -18.65 -11.49
C SER A 384 10.86 -19.38 -10.65
N GLU A 385 10.45 -18.81 -9.51
CA GLU A 385 9.47 -19.34 -8.57
C GLU A 385 8.49 -18.24 -8.20
N LEU A 386 7.18 -18.48 -8.39
CA LEU A 386 6.13 -17.57 -7.97
C LEU A 386 6.19 -17.40 -6.45
N GLY A 387 6.36 -16.16 -5.98
CA GLY A 387 6.40 -15.78 -4.58
C GLY A 387 5.24 -14.86 -4.21
N LEU A 388 4.32 -15.36 -3.39
CA LEU A 388 3.18 -14.61 -2.87
C LEU A 388 3.44 -14.28 -1.40
N GLU A 389 4.22 -13.23 -1.15
CA GLU A 389 4.56 -12.84 0.21
C GLU A 389 3.38 -12.11 0.90
N GLY A 390 3.21 -12.34 2.22
CA GLY A 390 2.13 -11.76 3.01
C GLY A 390 2.15 -10.25 3.02
N CYS A 391 3.34 -9.64 2.94
CA CYS A 391 3.52 -8.20 2.90
C CYS A 391 2.78 -7.54 1.72
N CYS A 392 2.87 -8.13 0.53
CA CYS A 392 2.22 -7.59 -0.67
C CYS A 392 0.70 -7.71 -0.61
N THR A 393 0.19 -8.82 -0.08
CA THR A 393 -1.26 -9.01 0.12
C THR A 393 -1.83 -7.98 1.09
N ALA A 394 -1.19 -7.76 2.24
CA ALA A 394 -1.60 -6.76 3.22
C ALA A 394 -1.48 -5.32 2.67
N SER A 395 -0.38 -5.03 1.98
CA SER A 395 -0.17 -3.71 1.36
C SER A 395 -1.20 -3.40 0.27
N ALA A 396 -1.64 -4.39 -0.50
CA ALA A 396 -2.68 -4.21 -1.51
C ALA A 396 -4.03 -3.79 -0.92
N VAL A 397 -4.39 -4.29 0.27
CA VAL A 397 -5.57 -3.80 1.01
C VAL A 397 -5.42 -2.31 1.33
N ARG A 398 -4.24 -1.88 1.78
CA ARG A 398 -3.96 -0.47 2.04
C ARG A 398 -4.03 0.38 0.77
N ALA A 399 -3.51 -0.12 -0.37
CA ALA A 399 -3.63 0.57 -1.65
C ALA A 399 -5.08 0.78 -2.08
N ALA A 400 -5.90 -0.28 -1.95
CA ALA A 400 -7.32 -0.20 -2.23
C ALA A 400 -8.03 0.81 -1.32
N TYR A 401 -7.72 0.79 -0.03
CA TYR A 401 -8.25 1.76 0.93
C TYR A 401 -7.86 3.20 0.59
N LEU A 402 -6.60 3.46 0.27
CA LEU A 402 -6.12 4.80 -0.08
C LEU A 402 -6.81 5.34 -1.34
N ALA A 403 -6.91 4.53 -2.40
CA ALA A 403 -7.60 4.90 -3.61
C ALA A 403 -9.11 5.17 -3.34
N TRP A 404 -9.75 4.31 -2.54
CA TRP A 404 -11.14 4.49 -2.12
C TRP A 404 -11.33 5.75 -1.28
N LYS A 405 -10.52 5.95 -0.23
CA LYS A 405 -10.63 7.12 0.66
C LYS A 405 -10.49 8.43 -0.10
N HIS A 406 -9.47 8.51 -0.95
CA HIS A 406 -9.16 9.72 -1.68
C HIS A 406 -9.94 9.89 -3.00
N ALA A 407 -10.78 8.92 -3.40
CA ALA A 407 -11.66 9.10 -4.55
C ALA A 407 -12.62 10.28 -4.38
N ILE A 408 -13.06 10.55 -3.14
CA ILE A 408 -13.90 11.69 -2.79
C ILE A 408 -13.29 12.37 -1.57
N SER A 409 -13.09 13.68 -1.64
CA SER A 409 -12.67 14.52 -0.51
C SER A 409 -13.63 15.68 -0.30
N HIS A 410 -13.65 16.24 0.91
CA HIS A 410 -14.44 17.42 1.24
C HIS A 410 -13.56 18.44 1.95
N SER A 411 -13.58 19.67 1.46
CA SER A 411 -12.87 20.79 2.07
C SER A 411 -13.57 22.11 1.74
N SER A 412 -13.64 23.00 2.71
CA SER A 412 -14.15 24.37 2.53
C SER A 412 -15.53 24.48 1.84
N GLY A 413 -16.42 23.49 2.10
CA GLY A 413 -17.78 23.45 1.54
C GLY A 413 -17.85 23.02 0.06
N GLU A 414 -16.75 22.46 -0.48
CA GLU A 414 -16.71 21.81 -1.80
C GLU A 414 -16.38 20.33 -1.63
N VAL A 415 -17.14 19.45 -2.27
CA VAL A 415 -16.80 18.03 -2.40
C VAL A 415 -16.09 17.82 -3.73
N ARG A 416 -14.90 17.24 -3.66
CA ARG A 416 -14.10 16.91 -4.84
C ARG A 416 -14.21 15.42 -5.15
N VAL A 417 -14.56 15.08 -6.36
CA VAL A 417 -14.43 13.75 -6.94
C VAL A 417 -13.06 13.69 -7.62
N ASN A 418 -12.09 13.13 -6.92
CA ASN A 418 -10.68 13.10 -7.32
C ASN A 418 -10.38 11.95 -8.31
N LEU A 419 -10.99 10.78 -8.09
CA LEU A 419 -10.83 9.60 -8.94
C LEU A 419 -12.21 9.14 -9.43
N MET A 420 -12.30 8.72 -10.68
CA MET A 420 -13.55 8.21 -11.25
C MET A 420 -13.81 6.76 -10.82
N LEU A 421 -13.82 6.50 -9.53
CA LEU A 421 -14.11 5.20 -8.92
C LEU A 421 -15.53 5.18 -8.35
N SER A 422 -16.13 3.98 -8.29
CA SER A 422 -17.41 3.80 -7.58
C SER A 422 -17.18 3.89 -6.09
N ARG A 423 -17.90 4.81 -5.41
CA ARG A 423 -17.77 5.02 -3.97
C ARG A 423 -19.06 5.57 -3.37
N ARG A 424 -19.38 5.17 -2.14
CA ARG A 424 -20.37 5.85 -1.30
C ARG A 424 -19.67 6.81 -0.34
N SER A 425 -20.24 7.98 -0.15
CA SER A 425 -19.81 8.92 0.89
C SER A 425 -21.03 9.55 1.58
N GLU A 426 -20.80 10.28 2.65
CA GLU A 426 -21.86 11.02 3.33
C GLU A 426 -22.42 12.16 2.48
N TRP A 427 -21.67 12.65 1.48
CA TRP A 427 -22.02 13.80 0.64
C TRP A 427 -22.63 13.39 -0.69
N LEU A 428 -22.09 12.36 -1.30
CA LEU A 428 -22.52 11.88 -2.61
C LEU A 428 -22.11 10.41 -2.82
N ASP A 429 -22.82 9.73 -3.70
CA ASP A 429 -22.45 8.41 -4.22
C ASP A 429 -21.96 8.58 -5.65
N THR A 430 -20.90 7.89 -6.00
CA THR A 430 -20.39 7.80 -7.37
C THR A 430 -20.49 6.39 -7.91
N ALA A 431 -20.73 6.27 -9.22
CA ALA A 431 -20.73 5.01 -9.94
C ALA A 431 -19.95 5.15 -11.26
N SER A 432 -18.85 4.43 -11.37
CA SER A 432 -18.04 4.34 -12.58
C SER A 432 -18.49 3.16 -13.43
N TYR A 433 -18.69 3.37 -14.72
CA TYR A 433 -19.06 2.31 -15.67
C TYR A 433 -17.91 1.90 -16.59
N GLN A 434 -16.72 2.45 -16.33
CA GLN A 434 -15.53 2.08 -17.08
C GLN A 434 -15.06 0.66 -16.71
N PRO A 435 -14.57 -0.12 -17.65
CA PRO A 435 -14.36 0.20 -19.06
C PRO A 435 -15.58 -0.12 -19.97
N PHE A 436 -16.75 -0.46 -19.41
CA PHE A 436 -17.94 -0.91 -20.16
C PHE A 436 -18.57 0.24 -20.94
N GLU A 437 -18.80 1.36 -20.25
CA GLU A 437 -19.37 2.59 -20.82
C GLU A 437 -18.55 3.83 -20.41
N GLY A 438 -18.49 4.81 -21.29
CA GLY A 438 -17.99 6.14 -20.98
C GLY A 438 -19.02 6.93 -20.17
N ARG A 439 -19.27 6.47 -18.96
CA ARG A 439 -20.30 7.02 -18.06
C ARG A 439 -19.79 7.05 -16.63
N PHE A 440 -20.14 8.13 -15.95
CA PHE A 440 -19.89 8.31 -14.53
C PHE A 440 -21.09 9.04 -13.90
N ASP A 441 -21.74 8.38 -12.94
CA ASP A 441 -22.92 8.89 -12.26
C ASP A 441 -22.58 9.40 -10.87
N ILE A 442 -23.26 10.46 -10.44
CA ILE A 442 -23.19 11.01 -9.09
C ILE A 442 -24.62 11.18 -8.57
N VAL A 443 -24.88 10.68 -7.37
CA VAL A 443 -26.12 10.92 -6.63
C VAL A 443 -25.80 11.77 -5.41
N VAL A 444 -26.39 12.95 -5.33
CA VAL A 444 -26.14 13.90 -4.25
C VAL A 444 -26.93 13.51 -3.00
N ARG A 445 -26.27 13.43 -1.83
CA ARG A 445 -26.87 13.10 -0.54
C ARG A 445 -27.10 14.31 0.35
N LYS A 446 -26.17 15.26 0.34
CA LYS A 446 -26.23 16.52 1.11
C LYS A 446 -26.04 17.72 0.18
N PRO A 447 -26.61 18.90 0.50
CA PRO A 447 -26.40 20.10 -0.30
C PRO A 447 -24.91 20.45 -0.32
N VAL A 448 -24.32 20.57 -1.52
CA VAL A 448 -22.88 20.77 -1.65
C VAL A 448 -22.51 21.31 -3.03
N ARG A 449 -21.42 22.07 -3.10
CA ARG A 449 -20.72 22.35 -4.37
C ARG A 449 -19.88 21.14 -4.73
N ILE A 450 -19.90 20.76 -6.00
CA ILE A 450 -19.19 19.57 -6.48
C ILE A 450 -18.14 19.99 -7.50
N ALA A 451 -16.91 19.51 -7.32
CA ALA A 451 -15.87 19.56 -8.32
C ALA A 451 -15.51 18.15 -8.76
N VAL A 452 -15.63 17.84 -10.04
CA VAL A 452 -15.24 16.55 -10.61
C VAL A 452 -13.97 16.72 -11.43
N ARG A 453 -12.91 15.99 -11.07
CA ARG A 453 -11.69 15.97 -11.88
C ARG A 453 -11.97 15.30 -13.22
N ILE A 454 -11.60 15.97 -14.30
CA ILE A 454 -11.68 15.41 -15.64
C ILE A 454 -10.28 14.96 -16.08
N PRO A 455 -9.98 13.66 -16.10
CA PRO A 455 -8.71 13.14 -16.56
C PRO A 455 -8.39 13.59 -18.00
N LYS A 456 -7.11 13.81 -18.31
CA LYS A 456 -6.66 14.34 -19.61
C LYS A 456 -7.11 13.52 -20.82
N TRP A 457 -7.37 12.22 -20.66
CA TRP A 457 -7.82 11.35 -21.74
C TRP A 457 -9.31 11.53 -22.08
N ILE A 458 -10.11 12.14 -21.18
CA ILE A 458 -11.54 12.40 -21.42
C ILE A 458 -11.67 13.69 -22.21
N ALA A 459 -12.08 13.56 -23.46
CA ALA A 459 -12.36 14.69 -24.32
C ALA A 459 -13.87 15.01 -24.30
N LYS A 460 -14.21 16.28 -24.08
CA LYS A 460 -15.56 16.85 -24.22
C LYS A 460 -16.66 16.05 -23.54
N PRO A 461 -16.65 15.90 -22.20
CA PRO A 461 -17.73 15.24 -21.49
C PRO A 461 -19.04 16.04 -21.66
N SER A 462 -20.15 15.34 -21.89
CA SER A 462 -21.48 15.89 -21.73
C SER A 462 -21.99 15.64 -20.32
N VAL A 463 -22.74 16.59 -19.78
CA VAL A 463 -23.25 16.49 -18.41
C VAL A 463 -24.74 16.75 -18.40
N THR A 464 -25.49 15.90 -17.71
CA THR A 464 -26.89 16.12 -17.40
C THR A 464 -27.10 16.14 -15.89
N MET A 465 -28.07 16.91 -15.42
CA MET A 465 -28.57 16.87 -14.06
C MET A 465 -30.09 16.64 -14.10
N ASP A 466 -30.54 15.59 -13.42
CA ASP A 466 -31.94 15.15 -13.42
C ASP A 466 -32.51 14.97 -14.85
N GLY A 467 -31.64 14.46 -15.76
CA GLY A 467 -31.95 14.20 -17.17
C GLY A 467 -31.92 15.45 -18.07
N GLN A 468 -31.67 16.64 -17.51
CA GLN A 468 -31.56 17.87 -18.30
C GLN A 468 -30.11 18.23 -18.56
N PRO A 469 -29.73 18.59 -19.81
CA PRO A 469 -28.38 19.04 -20.12
C PRO A 469 -28.00 20.28 -19.32
N ILE A 470 -26.79 20.26 -18.75
CA ILE A 470 -26.19 21.42 -18.08
C ILE A 470 -24.83 21.73 -18.68
N SER A 471 -24.40 22.98 -18.51
CA SER A 471 -23.09 23.45 -18.98
C SER A 471 -22.25 23.92 -17.78
N PRO A 472 -21.67 23.00 -17.02
CA PRO A 472 -20.88 23.36 -15.84
C PRO A 472 -19.58 24.06 -16.24
N ARG A 473 -19.08 24.90 -15.34
CA ARG A 473 -17.79 25.57 -15.55
C ARG A 473 -16.65 24.54 -15.48
N VAL A 474 -15.77 24.56 -16.47
CA VAL A 474 -14.54 23.76 -16.45
C VAL A 474 -13.34 24.70 -16.30
N ALA A 475 -12.53 24.49 -15.27
CA ALA A 475 -11.32 25.27 -15.02
C ALA A 475 -10.26 24.41 -14.33
N GLY A 476 -9.02 24.44 -14.82
CA GLY A 476 -7.89 23.70 -14.23
C GLY A 476 -8.09 22.18 -14.18
N GLY A 477 -8.81 21.60 -15.15
CA GLY A 477 -9.10 20.16 -15.16
C GLY A 477 -10.29 19.73 -14.26
N TRP A 478 -10.96 20.70 -13.63
CA TRP A 478 -12.11 20.46 -12.74
C TRP A 478 -13.40 20.99 -13.36
N LEU A 479 -14.41 20.15 -13.38
CA LEU A 479 -15.79 20.46 -13.75
C LEU A 479 -16.57 20.82 -12.47
N ARG A 480 -17.10 22.03 -12.36
CA ARG A 480 -17.77 22.53 -11.16
C ARG A 480 -19.27 22.66 -11.33
N ILE A 481 -20.02 22.15 -10.35
CA ILE A 481 -21.47 22.20 -10.26
C ILE A 481 -21.84 22.87 -8.94
N GLU A 482 -22.48 24.04 -9.03
CA GLU A 482 -22.74 24.91 -7.87
C GLU A 482 -24.05 24.57 -7.13
N ASP A 483 -25.08 24.15 -7.85
CA ASP A 483 -26.46 24.08 -7.33
C ASP A 483 -27.00 22.63 -7.17
N ALA A 484 -26.11 21.69 -6.80
CA ALA A 484 -26.53 20.32 -6.59
C ALA A 484 -27.30 20.15 -5.26
N ARG A 485 -28.50 19.58 -5.32
CA ARG A 485 -29.40 19.38 -4.18
C ARG A 485 -29.48 17.89 -3.79
N PRO A 486 -29.84 17.56 -2.54
CA PRO A 486 -30.06 16.18 -2.16
C PRO A 486 -31.09 15.51 -3.09
N GLY A 487 -30.74 14.32 -3.59
CA GLY A 487 -31.54 13.57 -4.57
C GLY A 487 -31.19 13.87 -6.02
N SER A 488 -30.49 14.98 -6.34
CA SER A 488 -30.06 15.25 -7.72
C SER A 488 -29.17 14.14 -8.26
N ARG A 489 -29.41 13.79 -9.52
CA ARG A 489 -28.63 12.79 -10.27
C ARG A 489 -27.87 13.48 -11.37
N ILE A 490 -26.54 13.40 -11.31
CA ILE A 490 -25.63 13.97 -12.29
C ILE A 490 -25.04 12.81 -13.08
N GLU A 491 -25.12 12.89 -14.40
CA GLU A 491 -24.52 11.90 -15.30
C GLU A 491 -23.51 12.60 -16.20
N LEU A 492 -22.27 12.09 -16.18
CA LEU A 492 -21.22 12.46 -17.13
C LEU A 492 -21.14 11.37 -18.19
N ARG A 493 -21.19 11.75 -19.47
CA ARG A 493 -20.92 10.85 -20.59
C ARG A 493 -19.76 11.33 -21.42
N PHE A 494 -18.92 10.41 -21.85
CA PHE A 494 -17.71 10.68 -22.63
C PHE A 494 -17.38 9.47 -23.52
N PRO A 495 -16.71 9.68 -24.67
CA PRO A 495 -16.23 8.57 -25.49
C PRO A 495 -15.15 7.80 -24.75
N ILE A 496 -15.14 6.46 -24.89
CA ILE A 496 -14.04 5.62 -24.48
C ILE A 496 -13.23 5.27 -25.73
N PRO A 497 -12.07 5.90 -25.96
CA PRO A 497 -11.23 5.58 -27.11
C PRO A 497 -10.58 4.21 -26.94
N GLU A 498 -10.55 3.43 -28.01
CA GLU A 498 -9.69 2.26 -28.12
C GLU A 498 -8.39 2.66 -28.81
N ARG A 499 -7.27 2.24 -28.26
CA ARG A 499 -5.94 2.57 -28.77
C ARG A 499 -4.98 1.42 -28.59
N ARG A 500 -3.94 1.38 -29.43
CA ARG A 500 -2.79 0.49 -29.27
C ARG A 500 -1.54 1.35 -29.12
N THR A 501 -0.66 0.94 -28.21
CA THR A 501 0.64 1.57 -27.96
C THR A 501 1.70 0.50 -27.84
N GLU A 502 2.96 0.89 -27.97
CA GLU A 502 4.11 0.05 -27.65
C GLU A 502 4.89 0.74 -26.54
N GLU A 503 5.47 -0.06 -25.64
CA GLU A 503 6.27 0.41 -24.52
C GLU A 503 7.43 -0.56 -24.29
N GLU A 504 8.63 -0.02 -24.05
CA GLU A 504 9.81 -0.80 -23.72
C GLU A 504 10.02 -0.80 -22.21
N ILE A 505 10.07 -1.98 -21.58
CA ILE A 505 10.29 -2.17 -20.15
C ILE A 505 11.35 -3.24 -19.96
N GLY A 506 12.44 -2.91 -19.29
CA GLY A 506 13.55 -3.84 -19.03
C GLY A 506 14.16 -4.42 -20.33
N GLY A 507 14.27 -3.60 -21.38
CA GLY A 507 14.83 -4.03 -22.68
C GLY A 507 13.89 -4.92 -23.51
N ARG A 508 12.62 -5.10 -23.09
CA ARG A 508 11.61 -5.87 -23.84
C ARG A 508 10.47 -4.98 -24.30
N THR A 509 10.08 -5.09 -25.54
CA THR A 509 8.95 -4.34 -26.12
C THR A 509 7.63 -5.06 -25.86
N TYR A 510 6.66 -4.33 -25.32
CA TYR A 510 5.30 -4.79 -25.09
C TYR A 510 4.30 -4.02 -25.95
N ARG A 511 3.34 -4.72 -26.55
CA ARG A 511 2.20 -4.11 -27.25
C ARG A 511 0.99 -4.09 -26.34
N LEU A 512 0.43 -2.89 -26.15
CA LEU A 512 -0.63 -2.58 -25.20
C LEU A 512 -1.92 -2.24 -25.92
N SER A 513 -3.02 -2.90 -25.61
CA SER A 513 -4.35 -2.60 -26.12
C SER A 513 -5.21 -2.00 -25.03
N TRP A 514 -5.72 -0.80 -25.24
CA TRP A 514 -6.40 0.01 -24.27
C TRP A 514 -7.87 0.23 -24.62
N ARG A 515 -8.70 0.39 -23.57
CA ARG A 515 -10.04 0.95 -23.65
C ARG A 515 -10.16 2.08 -22.62
N GLY A 516 -10.10 3.33 -23.08
CA GLY A 516 -9.91 4.50 -22.23
C GLY A 516 -8.56 4.45 -21.48
N ILE A 517 -8.63 4.42 -20.16
CA ILE A 517 -7.48 4.30 -19.25
C ILE A 517 -7.22 2.83 -18.82
N THR A 518 -8.13 1.91 -19.14
CA THR A 518 -8.02 0.50 -18.77
C THR A 518 -7.20 -0.26 -19.78
N LEU A 519 -6.12 -0.89 -19.34
CA LEU A 519 -5.33 -1.82 -20.16
C LEU A 519 -6.09 -3.14 -20.27
N MET A 520 -6.48 -3.50 -21.50
CA MET A 520 -7.24 -4.71 -21.77
C MET A 520 -6.32 -5.89 -22.11
N LYS A 521 -5.24 -5.63 -22.85
CA LYS A 521 -4.32 -6.68 -23.27
C LYS A 521 -2.89 -6.19 -23.34
N ILE A 522 -1.97 -7.06 -22.92
CA ILE A 522 -0.52 -6.94 -23.11
C ILE A 522 0.01 -8.12 -23.93
N GLU A 523 0.88 -7.84 -24.88
CA GLU A 523 1.52 -8.84 -25.75
C GLU A 523 3.05 -8.61 -25.79
N PRO A 524 3.86 -9.67 -25.68
CA PRO A 524 3.44 -11.06 -25.47
C PRO A 524 2.86 -11.29 -24.07
N PRO A 525 1.98 -12.27 -23.87
CA PRO A 525 1.49 -12.65 -22.54
C PRO A 525 2.62 -13.24 -21.69
N GLY A 526 2.45 -13.22 -20.36
CA GLY A 526 3.32 -13.94 -19.44
C GLY A 526 3.22 -15.45 -19.59
N GLU A 527 4.26 -16.17 -19.23
CA GLU A 527 4.38 -17.62 -19.47
C GLU A 527 3.58 -18.44 -18.45
N ILE A 528 3.72 -18.14 -17.15
CA ILE A 528 3.15 -18.96 -16.08
C ILE A 528 1.75 -18.48 -15.69
N TYR A 529 1.60 -17.21 -15.35
CA TYR A 529 0.33 -16.59 -15.02
C TYR A 529 0.21 -15.25 -15.76
N PRO A 530 -0.31 -15.27 -16.99
CA PRO A 530 -0.44 -14.06 -17.79
C PRO A 530 -1.48 -13.12 -17.17
N ILE A 531 -1.11 -11.85 -17.01
CA ILE A 531 -1.99 -10.76 -16.61
C ILE A 531 -2.37 -9.89 -17.80
N PHE A 532 -3.35 -9.00 -17.61
CA PHE A 532 -3.89 -8.16 -18.70
C PHE A 532 -4.33 -8.98 -19.93
N GLN A 533 -5.09 -10.04 -19.69
CA GLN A 533 -5.82 -10.79 -20.72
C GLN A 533 -7.32 -10.61 -20.48
N ARG A 534 -7.73 -9.33 -20.35
CA ARG A 534 -9.07 -8.93 -19.93
C ARG A 534 -10.07 -9.01 -21.08
N ASN A 535 -11.28 -9.43 -20.77
CA ASN A 535 -12.44 -9.22 -21.62
C ASN A 535 -13.61 -8.63 -20.80
N LEU A 536 -14.56 -7.98 -21.45
CA LEU A 536 -15.63 -7.27 -20.75
C LEU A 536 -16.59 -8.22 -20.01
N GLU A 537 -16.75 -9.46 -20.46
CA GLU A 537 -17.63 -10.44 -19.79
C GLU A 537 -17.03 -10.89 -18.46
N SER A 538 -15.78 -11.33 -18.44
CA SER A 538 -15.11 -11.74 -17.20
C SER A 538 -14.93 -10.58 -16.22
N MET A 539 -14.69 -9.36 -16.70
CA MET A 539 -14.65 -8.19 -15.83
C MET A 539 -16.01 -7.88 -15.20
N ALA A 540 -17.11 -8.11 -15.89
CA ALA A 540 -18.46 -7.89 -15.38
C ALA A 540 -18.79 -8.83 -14.21
N GLU A 541 -18.29 -10.06 -14.22
CA GLU A 541 -18.49 -11.05 -13.16
C GLU A 541 -17.78 -10.66 -11.86
N LEU A 542 -16.64 -9.97 -11.94
CA LEU A 542 -15.87 -9.50 -10.78
C LEU A 542 -16.51 -8.26 -10.10
N ASN A 543 -17.48 -7.62 -10.74
CA ASN A 543 -18.13 -6.39 -10.25
C ASN A 543 -19.43 -6.68 -9.48
N ALA A 544 -19.44 -7.73 -8.65
CA ALA A 544 -20.65 -8.22 -7.98
C ALA A 544 -20.89 -7.63 -6.59
N VAL A 545 -20.11 -6.64 -6.14
CA VAL A 545 -20.30 -6.03 -4.81
C VAL A 545 -21.35 -4.93 -4.90
N PRO A 546 -22.55 -5.07 -4.25
CA PRO A 546 -23.53 -4.02 -4.25
C PRO A 546 -23.04 -2.77 -3.51
N LEU A 547 -23.23 -1.59 -4.10
CA LEU A 547 -22.75 -0.33 -3.51
C LEU A 547 -23.42 -0.01 -2.16
N ASP A 548 -24.62 -0.48 -1.91
CA ASP A 548 -25.37 -0.26 -0.68
C ASP A 548 -24.81 -1.03 0.52
N THR A 549 -23.94 -2.03 0.29
CA THR A 549 -23.24 -2.75 1.35
C THR A 549 -21.95 -2.07 1.82
N LEU A 550 -21.54 -0.98 1.17
CA LEU A 550 -20.28 -0.31 1.42
C LEU A 550 -20.40 0.82 2.43
N LYS A 551 -19.35 1.05 3.22
CA LYS A 551 -19.28 2.17 4.17
C LYS A 551 -19.20 3.52 3.45
N THR A 552 -19.74 4.55 4.10
CA THR A 552 -19.81 5.90 3.53
C THR A 552 -18.61 6.76 3.88
N HIS A 553 -17.99 6.55 5.04
CA HIS A 553 -16.81 7.31 5.47
C HIS A 553 -15.93 6.49 6.41
N PRO A 554 -14.62 6.74 6.40
CA PRO A 554 -13.70 6.14 7.36
C PRO A 554 -13.88 6.80 8.74
N SER A 555 -13.64 6.01 9.79
CA SER A 555 -13.54 6.50 11.16
C SER A 555 -12.07 6.72 11.60
N VAL A 556 -11.12 6.26 10.82
CA VAL A 556 -9.68 6.38 11.09
C VAL A 556 -9.02 7.21 9.98
N GLU A 557 -8.25 8.21 10.37
CA GLU A 557 -7.43 9.00 9.45
C GLU A 557 -6.15 8.25 9.05
N TRP A 558 -5.98 8.11 7.73
CA TRP A 558 -4.78 7.50 7.13
C TRP A 558 -4.08 8.47 6.22
#